data_f51cd41f39aca72c3f488f271557c23b
#
_entry.id   f51cd41f39aca72c3f488f271557c23b
#
_cell.length_a   1.000
_cell.length_b   1.000
_cell.length_c   1.000
_cell.angle_alpha   90.00
_cell.angle_beta   90.00
_cell.angle_gamma   90.00
#
_symmetry.space_group_name_H-M   'P 1'
#
loop_
_entity.id
_entity.type
_entity.pdbx_description
1 polymer ?
#
loop_
_entity_poly.entity_id
_entity_poly.type
_entity_poly.pdbx_seq_one_letter_code
_entity_poly.pdbx_strand_id
1 'polypeptide(L)'
;MKTLNGIPILGCGTFPLKGEEAYRTVRTAIDLGIRHIDTAQMYGNEADVGRALRDCGVPREDLYVVTKVDPGNLSADRFAASVNRSIDDLGGPPDLLLIHWPPAAEEFDGAVERLVLEMQKGMTRHIGVSNFTPNMMRRAYERAGGKIINNQVEFHPLLDQSALLAEARKLGVVLSAYS
;
A
#
# COMPACT_ATOMS: atom_id res chain seq x y z
N MET A 1 6.77 15.11 10.16
CA MET A 1 6.23 15.22 8.78
C MET A 1 4.73 15.48 8.84
N LYS A 2 4.15 16.23 7.88
CA LYS A 2 2.70 16.43 7.80
C LYS A 2 2.00 15.16 7.34
N THR A 3 0.86 14.80 7.99
CA THR A 3 0.11 13.57 7.71
C THR A 3 -1.35 13.87 7.39
N LEU A 4 -2.01 12.94 6.70
CA LEU A 4 -3.46 12.91 6.50
C LEU A 4 -3.94 11.52 6.97
N ASN A 5 -4.77 11.50 8.03
CA ASN A 5 -5.20 10.27 8.71
C ASN A 5 -4.03 9.33 9.07
N GLY A 6 -2.91 9.90 9.53
CA GLY A 6 -1.70 9.14 9.90
C GLY A 6 -0.79 8.75 8.73
N ILE A 7 -1.21 8.94 7.49
CA ILE A 7 -0.37 8.67 6.30
C ILE A 7 0.45 9.93 5.98
N PRO A 8 1.79 9.86 5.89
CA PRO A 8 2.60 11.00 5.47
C PRO A 8 2.24 11.44 4.05
N ILE A 9 2.04 12.75 3.85
CA ILE A 9 1.51 13.30 2.58
C ILE A 9 2.51 13.28 1.43
N LEU A 10 3.80 13.08 1.70
CA LEU A 10 4.85 12.96 0.68
C LEU A 10 5.51 11.61 0.83
N GLY A 11 5.47 10.80 -0.23
CA GLY A 11 6.07 9.49 -0.30
C GLY A 11 7.04 9.35 -1.46
N CYS A 12 7.95 8.38 -1.33
CA CYS A 12 8.83 7.93 -2.39
C CYS A 12 8.29 6.61 -2.95
N GLY A 13 7.79 6.63 -4.19
CA GLY A 13 7.42 5.44 -4.95
C GLY A 13 8.66 4.77 -5.54
N THR A 14 8.66 3.44 -5.58
CA THR A 14 9.82 2.65 -6.03
C THR A 14 9.66 2.00 -7.41
N PHE A 15 8.51 2.16 -8.06
CA PHE A 15 8.34 1.70 -9.45
C PHE A 15 9.04 2.65 -10.44
N PRO A 16 9.75 2.15 -11.48
CA PRO A 16 10.05 0.75 -11.82
C PRO A 16 11.45 0.31 -11.34
N LEU A 17 11.98 0.90 -10.28
CA LEU A 17 13.35 0.71 -9.80
C LEU A 17 13.60 -0.73 -9.32
N LYS A 18 14.84 -1.24 -9.52
CA LYS A 18 15.25 -2.58 -9.08
C LYS A 18 16.70 -2.58 -8.59
N GLY A 19 17.05 -3.58 -7.78
CA GLY A 19 18.41 -3.82 -7.36
C GLY A 19 19.02 -2.62 -6.65
N GLU A 20 20.25 -2.33 -6.98
CA GLU A 20 21.03 -1.24 -6.37
C GLU A 20 20.42 0.16 -6.61
N GLU A 21 19.69 0.35 -7.71
CA GLU A 21 19.01 1.61 -8.00
C GLU A 21 17.85 1.85 -7.02
N ALA A 22 17.01 0.82 -6.77
CA ALA A 22 15.94 0.88 -5.77
C ALA A 22 16.52 1.16 -4.37
N TYR A 23 17.56 0.43 -3.99
CA TYR A 23 18.25 0.63 -2.72
C TYR A 23 18.74 2.07 -2.53
N ARG A 24 19.50 2.59 -3.50
CA ARG A 24 20.09 3.94 -3.42
C ARG A 24 19.00 5.03 -3.39
N THR A 25 17.96 4.88 -4.20
CA THR A 25 16.86 5.85 -4.27
C THR A 25 16.14 5.93 -2.94
N VAL A 26 15.80 4.79 -2.33
CA VAL A 26 15.15 4.75 -1.00
C VAL A 26 16.05 5.36 0.08
N ARG A 27 17.35 5.02 0.09
CA ARG A 27 18.33 5.62 1.01
C ARG A 27 18.37 7.14 0.88
N THR A 28 18.52 7.62 -0.34
CA THR A 28 18.55 9.07 -0.62
C THR A 28 17.27 9.77 -0.20
N ALA A 29 16.10 9.16 -0.48
CA ALA A 29 14.82 9.70 -0.05
C ALA A 29 14.73 9.84 1.49
N ILE A 30 15.17 8.82 2.21
CA ILE A 30 15.19 8.84 3.68
C ILE A 30 16.17 9.89 4.22
N ASP A 31 17.37 10.00 3.64
CA ASP A 31 18.37 11.00 4.00
C ASP A 31 17.87 12.43 3.78
N LEU A 32 17.03 12.65 2.75
CA LEU A 32 16.34 13.92 2.47
C LEU A 32 15.11 14.16 3.37
N GLY A 33 14.82 13.27 4.32
CA GLY A 33 13.73 13.42 5.27
C GLY A 33 12.39 12.83 4.84
N ILE A 34 12.31 12.12 3.70
CA ILE A 34 11.11 11.33 3.34
C ILE A 34 10.97 10.17 4.35
N ARG A 35 9.75 9.91 4.79
CA ARG A 35 9.45 8.86 5.76
C ARG A 35 8.38 7.87 5.27
N HIS A 36 7.78 8.12 4.11
CA HIS A 36 6.81 7.24 3.46
C HIS A 36 7.46 6.62 2.23
N ILE A 37 7.62 5.30 2.25
CA ILE A 37 8.20 4.49 1.17
C ILE A 37 7.11 3.56 0.63
N ASP A 38 6.87 3.63 -0.68
CA ASP A 38 5.83 2.86 -1.36
C ASP A 38 6.45 1.87 -2.35
N THR A 39 6.15 0.59 -2.16
CA THR A 39 6.53 -0.50 -3.04
C THR A 39 5.36 -1.43 -3.35
N ALA A 40 5.60 -2.58 -3.98
CA ALA A 40 4.60 -3.61 -4.26
C ALA A 40 5.26 -4.95 -4.63
N GLN A 41 4.55 -6.06 -4.42
CA GLN A 41 4.98 -7.39 -4.86
C GLN A 41 5.30 -7.43 -6.37
N MET A 42 4.43 -6.79 -7.20
CA MET A 42 4.62 -6.71 -8.66
C MET A 42 5.93 -6.03 -9.08
N TYR A 43 6.50 -5.16 -8.23
CA TYR A 43 7.72 -4.43 -8.62
C TYR A 43 8.96 -5.32 -8.53
N GLY A 44 8.90 -6.42 -7.74
CA GLY A 44 10.01 -7.35 -7.56
C GLY A 44 11.24 -6.70 -6.93
N ASN A 45 11.03 -5.71 -6.07
CA ASN A 45 12.10 -4.94 -5.43
C ASN A 45 11.94 -4.82 -3.91
N GLU A 46 10.98 -5.54 -3.30
CA GLU A 46 10.73 -5.46 -1.85
C GLU A 46 11.97 -5.79 -1.02
N ALA A 47 12.79 -6.77 -1.45
CA ALA A 47 14.04 -7.11 -0.77
C ALA A 47 15.09 -5.97 -0.82
N ASP A 48 15.18 -5.23 -1.95
CA ASP A 48 16.08 -4.09 -2.08
C ASP A 48 15.62 -2.91 -1.23
N VAL A 49 14.30 -2.67 -1.20
CA VAL A 49 13.67 -1.69 -0.31
C VAL A 49 13.93 -2.06 1.15
N GLY A 50 13.69 -3.33 1.55
CA GLY A 50 13.93 -3.81 2.90
C GLY A 50 15.41 -3.66 3.32
N ARG A 51 16.36 -3.92 2.42
CA ARG A 51 17.78 -3.65 2.66
C ARG A 51 18.01 -2.16 2.95
N ALA A 52 17.43 -1.27 2.16
CA ALA A 52 17.57 0.17 2.35
C ALA A 52 16.95 0.64 3.68
N LEU A 53 15.80 0.08 4.08
CA LEU A 53 15.16 0.39 5.36
C LEU A 53 16.03 -0.04 6.55
N ARG A 54 16.67 -1.21 6.50
CA ARG A 54 17.58 -1.68 7.56
C ARG A 54 18.84 -0.83 7.68
N ASP A 55 19.38 -0.40 6.56
CA ASP A 55 20.65 0.32 6.53
C ASP A 55 20.52 1.85 6.74
N CYS A 56 19.30 2.41 6.74
CA CYS A 56 19.08 3.86 6.74
C CYS A 56 19.41 4.56 8.07
N GLY A 57 19.55 3.82 9.17
CA GLY A 57 19.82 4.40 10.49
C GLY A 57 18.63 5.15 11.12
N VAL A 58 17.45 5.16 10.47
CA VAL A 58 16.20 5.71 11.01
C VAL A 58 15.42 4.59 11.68
N PRO A 59 14.90 4.77 12.91
CA PRO A 59 14.08 3.76 13.57
C PRO A 59 12.88 3.34 12.68
N ARG A 60 12.55 2.03 12.67
CA ARG A 60 11.46 1.49 11.83
C ARG A 60 10.11 2.16 12.11
N GLU A 61 9.84 2.50 13.36
CA GLU A 61 8.63 3.19 13.81
C GLU A 61 8.49 4.62 13.28
N ASP A 62 9.58 5.24 12.84
CA ASP A 62 9.58 6.57 12.22
C ASP A 62 9.35 6.52 10.71
N LEU A 63 9.32 5.31 10.14
CA LEU A 63 9.05 5.09 8.72
C LEU A 63 7.61 4.59 8.50
N TYR A 64 7.02 4.99 7.40
CA TYR A 64 5.71 4.51 6.93
C TYR A 64 5.91 3.74 5.63
N VAL A 65 5.81 2.41 5.71
CA VAL A 65 6.09 1.50 4.61
C VAL A 65 4.79 0.95 4.04
N VAL A 66 4.62 1.10 2.73
CA VAL A 66 3.45 0.60 1.97
C VAL A 66 3.90 -0.48 1.01
N THR A 67 3.17 -1.59 0.99
CA THR A 67 3.27 -2.57 -0.09
C THR A 67 1.90 -3.03 -0.56
N LYS A 68 1.85 -3.79 -1.65
CA LYS A 68 0.60 -4.14 -2.32
C LYS A 68 0.62 -5.61 -2.74
N VAL A 69 -0.48 -6.30 -2.48
CA VAL A 69 -0.67 -7.70 -2.91
C VAL A 69 -0.92 -7.74 -4.41
N ASP A 70 -0.10 -8.52 -5.11
CA ASP A 70 -0.22 -8.77 -6.55
C ASP A 70 -1.57 -9.41 -6.90
N PRO A 71 -2.24 -9.02 -8.01
CA PRO A 71 -3.47 -9.66 -8.47
C PRO A 71 -3.40 -11.18 -8.57
N GLY A 72 -2.25 -11.73 -8.95
CA GLY A 72 -2.01 -13.18 -9.02
C GLY A 72 -1.98 -13.88 -7.66
N ASN A 73 -1.91 -13.12 -6.56
CA ASN A 73 -1.81 -13.64 -5.18
C ASN A 73 -3.10 -13.44 -4.37
N LEU A 74 -4.20 -13.01 -4.98
CA LEU A 74 -5.44 -12.71 -4.25
C LEU A 74 -6.24 -13.94 -3.80
N SER A 75 -5.96 -15.12 -4.35
CA SER A 75 -6.65 -16.37 -4.00
C SER A 75 -6.34 -16.85 -2.57
N ALA A 76 -7.22 -17.69 -2.02
CA ALA A 76 -7.12 -18.16 -0.63
C ALA A 76 -5.83 -18.94 -0.32
N ASP A 77 -5.31 -19.68 -1.29
CA ASP A 77 -4.10 -20.49 -1.18
C ASP A 77 -2.80 -19.67 -1.25
N ARG A 78 -2.84 -18.46 -1.82
CA ARG A 78 -1.64 -17.63 -2.09
C ARG A 78 -1.53 -16.39 -1.22
N PHE A 79 -2.65 -15.82 -0.81
CA PHE A 79 -2.69 -14.50 -0.18
C PHE A 79 -1.75 -14.41 1.03
N ALA A 80 -1.98 -15.24 2.04
CA ALA A 80 -1.19 -15.21 3.28
C ALA A 80 0.29 -15.52 3.04
N ALA A 81 0.60 -16.50 2.17
CA ALA A 81 1.98 -16.83 1.84
C ALA A 81 2.70 -15.67 1.13
N SER A 82 1.99 -14.92 0.27
CA SER A 82 2.56 -13.75 -0.41
C SER A 82 2.82 -12.59 0.56
N VAL A 83 1.91 -12.36 1.51
CA VAL A 83 2.09 -11.33 2.55
C VAL A 83 3.28 -11.65 3.46
N ASN A 84 3.41 -12.91 3.88
CA ASN A 84 4.57 -13.33 4.68
C ASN A 84 5.89 -13.09 3.94
N ARG A 85 5.95 -13.40 2.65
CA ARG A 85 7.13 -13.12 1.82
C ARG A 85 7.45 -11.62 1.75
N SER A 86 6.44 -10.77 1.56
CA SER A 86 6.64 -9.31 1.61
C SER A 86 7.21 -8.86 2.95
N ILE A 87 6.73 -9.42 4.07
CA ILE A 87 7.23 -9.12 5.41
C ILE A 87 8.71 -9.54 5.56
N ASP A 88 9.06 -10.73 5.08
CA ASP A 88 10.45 -11.23 5.10
C ASP A 88 11.37 -10.34 4.27
N ASP A 89 10.95 -9.99 3.05
CA ASP A 89 11.73 -9.14 2.14
C ASP A 89 11.90 -7.72 2.69
N LEU A 90 10.86 -7.12 3.24
CA LEU A 90 10.89 -5.77 3.82
C LEU A 90 11.61 -5.72 5.18
N GLY A 91 11.74 -6.87 5.85
CA GLY A 91 12.33 -6.96 7.19
C GLY A 91 11.37 -6.62 8.32
N GLY A 92 10.07 -6.70 8.07
CA GLY A 92 9.00 -6.50 9.06
C GLY A 92 7.66 -6.13 8.41
N PRO A 93 6.58 -6.10 9.21
CA PRO A 93 5.25 -5.76 8.72
C PRO A 93 5.19 -4.36 8.09
N PRO A 94 4.49 -4.19 6.96
CA PRO A 94 4.21 -2.86 6.40
C PRO A 94 3.23 -2.08 7.30
N ASP A 95 3.27 -0.76 7.22
CA ASP A 95 2.29 0.11 7.89
C ASP A 95 0.94 0.11 7.15
N LEU A 96 0.99 -0.07 5.83
CA LEU A 96 -0.21 -0.15 4.98
C LEU A 96 -0.05 -1.23 3.92
N LEU A 97 -1.00 -2.18 3.91
CA LEU A 97 -1.08 -3.23 2.89
C LEU A 97 -2.27 -2.94 1.98
N LEU A 98 -2.04 -2.90 0.67
CA LEU A 98 -3.06 -2.64 -0.33
C LEU A 98 -3.36 -3.89 -1.19
N ILE A 99 -4.58 -4.03 -1.66
CA ILE A 99 -4.86 -4.80 -2.88
C ILE A 99 -4.43 -3.92 -4.05
N HIS A 100 -3.50 -4.40 -4.89
CA HIS A 100 -2.85 -3.58 -5.92
C HIS A 100 -3.78 -3.18 -7.07
N TRP A 101 -4.63 -4.11 -7.52
CA TRP A 101 -5.66 -3.91 -8.54
C TRP A 101 -6.95 -4.62 -8.14
N PRO A 102 -8.11 -4.12 -8.58
CA PRO A 102 -9.38 -4.77 -8.28
C PRO A 102 -9.37 -6.24 -8.71
N PRO A 103 -9.77 -7.16 -7.83
CA PRO A 103 -9.95 -8.57 -8.19
C PRO A 103 -11.14 -8.75 -9.14
N ALA A 104 -11.24 -9.93 -9.75
CA ALA A 104 -12.45 -10.35 -10.46
C ALA A 104 -13.67 -10.33 -9.53
N ALA A 105 -14.86 -10.17 -10.11
CA ALA A 105 -16.08 -9.93 -9.34
C ALA A 105 -16.40 -11.04 -8.32
N GLU A 106 -16.12 -12.29 -8.70
CA GLU A 106 -16.31 -13.50 -7.87
C GLU A 106 -15.31 -13.60 -6.72
N GLU A 107 -14.12 -13.02 -6.88
CA GLU A 107 -13.05 -13.06 -5.88
C GLU A 107 -13.05 -11.82 -4.96
N PHE A 108 -13.83 -10.79 -5.31
CA PHE A 108 -13.76 -9.46 -4.70
C PHE A 108 -13.93 -9.49 -3.18
N ASP A 109 -15.01 -10.06 -2.70
CA ASP A 109 -15.31 -10.08 -1.26
C ASP A 109 -14.30 -10.94 -0.49
N GLY A 110 -13.93 -12.09 -1.06
CA GLY A 110 -12.91 -12.96 -0.47
C GLY A 110 -11.53 -12.30 -0.36
N ALA A 111 -11.11 -11.53 -1.37
CA ALA A 111 -9.85 -10.80 -1.31
C ALA A 111 -9.86 -9.72 -0.21
N VAL A 112 -10.98 -8.98 -0.07
CA VAL A 112 -11.13 -7.97 0.99
C VAL A 112 -11.13 -8.63 2.38
N GLU A 113 -11.81 -9.76 2.55
CA GLU A 113 -11.83 -10.51 3.81
C GLU A 113 -10.43 -11.00 4.22
N ARG A 114 -9.66 -11.53 3.26
CA ARG A 114 -8.27 -11.95 3.50
C ARG A 114 -7.39 -10.76 3.91
N LEU A 115 -7.56 -9.61 3.27
CA LEU A 115 -6.85 -8.39 3.66
C LEU A 115 -7.16 -7.98 5.11
N VAL A 116 -8.44 -8.02 5.51
CA VAL A 116 -8.87 -7.76 6.89
C VAL A 116 -8.26 -8.78 7.86
N LEU A 117 -8.23 -10.06 7.47
CA LEU A 117 -7.66 -11.12 8.30
C LEU A 117 -6.16 -10.91 8.55
N GLU A 118 -5.39 -10.49 7.55
CA GLU A 118 -3.96 -10.21 7.74
C GLU A 118 -3.74 -9.01 8.69
N MET A 119 -4.57 -7.98 8.62
CA MET A 119 -4.53 -6.90 9.60
C MET A 119 -4.86 -7.39 11.02
N GLN A 120 -5.87 -8.25 11.18
CA GLN A 120 -6.23 -8.82 12.49
C GLN A 120 -5.12 -9.69 13.09
N LYS A 121 -4.33 -10.36 12.26
CA LYS A 121 -3.15 -11.13 12.67
C LYS A 121 -1.94 -10.26 12.98
N GLY A 122 -2.00 -8.95 12.74
CA GLY A 122 -0.87 -8.04 12.93
C GLY A 122 0.18 -8.07 11.81
N MET A 123 -0.16 -8.65 10.64
CA MET A 123 0.73 -8.70 9.47
C MET A 123 0.81 -7.35 8.74
N THR A 124 -0.03 -6.41 9.08
CA THR A 124 0.01 -5.00 8.68
C THR A 124 -0.72 -4.16 9.71
N ARG A 125 -0.36 -2.87 9.82
CA ARG A 125 -1.02 -1.94 10.74
C ARG A 125 -2.35 -1.43 10.18
N HIS A 126 -2.38 -1.12 8.89
CA HIS A 126 -3.54 -0.58 8.17
C HIS A 126 -3.74 -1.32 6.86
N ILE A 127 -4.97 -1.21 6.33
CA ILE A 127 -5.33 -1.81 5.05
C ILE A 127 -5.98 -0.80 4.11
N GLY A 128 -5.82 -1.04 2.82
CA GLY A 128 -6.41 -0.21 1.77
C GLY A 128 -6.48 -0.94 0.43
N VAL A 129 -6.79 -0.19 -0.58
CA VAL A 129 -6.95 -0.67 -1.95
C VAL A 129 -6.20 0.24 -2.93
N SER A 130 -6.04 -0.20 -4.16
CA SER A 130 -5.45 0.61 -5.23
C SER A 130 -6.22 0.39 -6.52
N ASN A 131 -6.44 1.48 -7.28
CA ASN A 131 -7.15 1.47 -8.57
C ASN A 131 -8.65 1.08 -8.48
N PHE A 132 -9.27 1.27 -7.31
CA PHE A 132 -10.69 1.00 -7.13
C PHE A 132 -11.53 2.19 -7.55
N THR A 133 -12.58 1.93 -8.33
CA THR A 133 -13.61 2.92 -8.66
C THR A 133 -14.39 3.34 -7.42
N PRO A 134 -15.19 4.44 -7.45
CA PRO A 134 -16.01 4.86 -6.31
C PRO A 134 -16.89 3.74 -5.73
N ASN A 135 -17.55 2.97 -6.61
CA ASN A 135 -18.42 1.86 -6.18
C ASN A 135 -17.64 0.68 -5.59
N MET A 136 -16.50 0.33 -6.20
CA MET A 136 -15.62 -0.72 -5.67
C MET A 136 -15.03 -0.34 -4.32
N MET A 137 -14.58 0.92 -4.17
CA MET A 137 -14.05 1.43 -2.90
C MET A 137 -15.11 1.38 -1.79
N ARG A 138 -16.34 1.80 -2.08
CA ARG A 138 -17.46 1.70 -1.13
C ARG A 138 -17.73 0.26 -0.72
N ARG A 139 -17.86 -0.66 -1.71
CA ARG A 139 -18.07 -2.09 -1.43
C ARG A 139 -16.95 -2.67 -0.58
N ALA A 140 -15.69 -2.36 -0.88
CA ALA A 140 -14.55 -2.82 -0.10
C ALA A 140 -14.58 -2.24 1.32
N TYR A 141 -14.91 -0.95 1.47
CA TYR A 141 -15.04 -0.28 2.77
C TYR A 141 -16.11 -0.94 3.64
N GLU A 142 -17.31 -1.17 3.09
CA GLU A 142 -18.42 -1.84 3.78
C GLU A 142 -18.04 -3.27 4.15
N ARG A 143 -17.47 -4.04 3.21
CA ARG A 143 -17.04 -5.42 3.46
C ARG A 143 -15.94 -5.54 4.52
N ALA A 144 -15.05 -4.56 4.56
CA ALA A 144 -13.99 -4.47 5.57
C ALA A 144 -14.48 -3.91 6.92
N GLY A 145 -15.77 -3.64 7.10
CA GLY A 145 -16.30 -3.03 8.33
C GLY A 145 -15.69 -1.66 8.64
N GLY A 146 -15.50 -0.83 7.61
CA GLY A 146 -14.96 0.52 7.74
C GLY A 146 -13.45 0.62 7.91
N LYS A 147 -12.70 -0.47 7.69
CA LYS A 147 -11.25 -0.52 7.98
C LYS A 147 -10.34 -0.13 6.79
N ILE A 148 -10.91 0.09 5.61
CA ILE A 148 -10.15 0.62 4.46
C ILE A 148 -9.86 2.10 4.71
N ILE A 149 -8.57 2.45 4.82
CA ILE A 149 -8.16 3.85 5.08
C ILE A 149 -7.59 4.57 3.87
N ASN A 150 -7.24 3.83 2.81
CA ASN A 150 -6.57 4.39 1.63
C ASN A 150 -7.08 3.74 0.34
N ASN A 151 -7.16 4.55 -0.73
CA ASN A 151 -7.23 4.08 -2.11
C ASN A 151 -6.15 4.82 -2.92
N GLN A 152 -5.13 4.07 -3.36
CA GLN A 152 -4.05 4.64 -4.17
C GLN A 152 -4.42 4.58 -5.64
N VAL A 153 -4.42 5.72 -6.32
CA VAL A 153 -4.91 5.85 -7.69
C VAL A 153 -4.07 6.82 -8.51
N GLU A 154 -4.14 6.70 -9.83
CA GLU A 154 -3.68 7.77 -10.71
C GLU A 154 -4.45 9.06 -10.40
N PHE A 155 -3.72 10.13 -10.07
CA PHE A 155 -4.36 11.40 -9.70
C PHE A 155 -3.43 12.58 -10.02
N HIS A 156 -3.77 13.33 -11.07
CA HIS A 156 -3.02 14.48 -11.55
C HIS A 156 -3.96 15.52 -12.20
N PRO A 157 -3.53 16.77 -12.48
CA PRO A 157 -4.40 17.84 -12.97
C PRO A 157 -5.10 17.59 -14.31
N LEU A 158 -4.63 16.62 -15.10
CA LEU A 158 -5.22 16.28 -16.40
C LEU A 158 -6.26 15.14 -16.33
N LEU A 159 -6.50 14.60 -15.13
CA LEU A 159 -7.46 13.51 -14.91
C LEU A 159 -8.55 13.93 -13.92
N ASP A 160 -9.80 13.92 -14.37
CA ASP A 160 -10.93 14.21 -13.47
C ASP A 160 -11.24 13.00 -12.58
N GLN A 161 -10.90 13.12 -11.30
CA GLN A 161 -11.21 12.18 -10.24
C GLN A 161 -12.21 12.73 -9.21
N SER A 162 -13.03 13.72 -9.61
CA SER A 162 -13.97 14.41 -8.72
C SER A 162 -14.97 13.46 -8.06
N ALA A 163 -15.51 12.49 -8.81
CA ALA A 163 -16.45 11.50 -8.29
C ALA A 163 -15.78 10.58 -7.24
N LEU A 164 -14.54 10.13 -7.51
CA LEU A 164 -13.77 9.32 -6.58
C LEU A 164 -13.42 10.10 -5.31
N LEU A 165 -12.99 11.35 -5.45
CA LEU A 165 -12.68 12.23 -4.33
C LEU A 165 -13.91 12.51 -3.45
N ALA A 166 -15.08 12.74 -4.06
CA ALA A 166 -16.34 12.94 -3.35
C ALA A 166 -16.71 11.71 -2.51
N GLU A 167 -16.57 10.50 -3.08
CA GLU A 167 -16.85 9.27 -2.37
C GLU A 167 -15.83 8.98 -1.25
N ALA A 168 -14.55 9.19 -1.52
CA ALA A 168 -13.48 9.04 -0.53
C ALA A 168 -13.71 9.93 0.69
N ARG A 169 -14.11 11.19 0.48
CA ARG A 169 -14.47 12.12 1.57
C ARG A 169 -15.64 11.65 2.42
N LYS A 170 -16.69 11.07 1.81
CA LYS A 170 -17.84 10.53 2.54
C LYS A 170 -17.44 9.37 3.45
N LEU A 171 -16.52 8.52 2.99
CA LEU A 171 -16.07 7.33 3.71
C LEU A 171 -14.91 7.63 4.68
N GLY A 172 -14.30 8.81 4.63
CA GLY A 172 -13.08 9.14 5.38
C GLY A 172 -11.84 8.41 4.87
N VAL A 173 -11.87 7.93 3.62
CA VAL A 173 -10.75 7.24 2.95
C VAL A 173 -9.81 8.27 2.32
N VAL A 174 -8.51 8.11 2.52
CA VAL A 174 -7.47 8.94 1.89
C VAL A 174 -7.24 8.48 0.46
N LEU A 175 -7.14 9.42 -0.48
CA LEU A 175 -6.61 9.13 -1.81
C LEU A 175 -5.11 9.41 -1.83
N SER A 176 -4.30 8.41 -2.19
CA SER A 176 -2.89 8.57 -2.50
C SER A 176 -2.71 8.64 -4.01
N ALA A 177 -2.00 9.67 -4.47
CA ALA A 177 -1.76 9.88 -5.88
C ALA A 177 -0.50 9.14 -6.35
N TYR A 178 -0.56 8.52 -7.53
CA TYR A 178 0.61 8.11 -8.31
C TYR A 178 0.56 8.74 -9.72
N SER A 179 1.70 8.83 -10.42
CA SER A 179 1.99 9.46 -11.75
C SER A 179 2.07 10.98 -11.72
#